data_ea073890553403e78200f7adb908a0a0
#
_entry.id   ea073890553403e78200f7adb908a0a0
#
_cell.length_a   1.000
_cell.length_b   1.000
_cell.length_c   1.000
_cell.angle_alpha   90.00
_cell.angle_beta   90.00
_cell.angle_gamma   90.00
#
_symmetry.space_group_name_H-M   'P 1'
#
loop_
_entity.id
_entity.type
_entity.pdbx_description
1 polymer ?
#
loop_
_entity_poly.entity_id
_entity_poly.type
_entity_poly.pdbx_seq_one_letter_code
_entity_poly.pdbx_strand_id
1 'polypeptide(L)'
;KAVFFCAARMSKFFPLQKAAQFFLLLIRGTPLMLQLICVYFIPGLLWGFSFDRFVAAIIAMSVNYAAYFAEIYRGGFESVPQGQREAAKVLGYSKAQAFVFVIVPQVIKRIMPAMGNEVITLVKDTALVTVIGVVELLHVAKSASNRVFSTVPLFVAGLFYLIMNGLVTFVFACVEKKLSYYK
;
A
#
# COMPACT_ATOMS: atom_id res chain seq x y z
N LYS A 1 -4.31 5.66 -8.05
CA LYS A 1 -4.30 4.28 -8.58
C LYS A 1 -5.15 3.34 -7.71
N ALA A 2 -4.92 3.24 -6.38
CA ALA A 2 -5.68 2.35 -5.49
C ALA A 2 -7.20 2.58 -5.53
N VAL A 3 -7.65 3.84 -5.52
CA VAL A 3 -9.09 4.18 -5.62
C VAL A 3 -9.69 3.69 -6.93
N PHE A 4 -8.95 3.78 -8.03
CA PHE A 4 -9.40 3.26 -9.33
C PHE A 4 -9.61 1.74 -9.28
N PHE A 5 -8.64 0.97 -8.76
CA PHE A 5 -8.77 -0.48 -8.61
C PHE A 5 -9.90 -0.87 -7.65
N CYS A 6 -10.09 -0.13 -6.56
CA CYS A 6 -11.22 -0.31 -5.67
C CYS A 6 -12.56 -0.09 -6.39
N ALA A 7 -12.69 1.02 -7.14
CA ALA A 7 -13.90 1.32 -7.91
C ALA A 7 -14.18 0.27 -8.99
N ALA A 8 -13.14 -0.16 -9.73
CA ALA A 8 -13.25 -1.22 -10.74
C ALA A 8 -13.69 -2.56 -10.10
N ARG A 9 -13.13 -2.89 -8.93
CA ARG A 9 -13.47 -4.09 -8.16
C ARG A 9 -14.92 -4.08 -7.65
N MET A 10 -15.46 -2.90 -7.29
CA MET A 10 -16.82 -2.69 -6.82
C MET A 10 -17.82 -2.38 -7.95
N SER A 11 -17.36 -2.33 -9.21
CA SER A 11 -18.20 -2.06 -10.38
C SER A 11 -19.23 -3.18 -10.60
N LYS A 12 -20.42 -2.79 -11.08
CA LYS A 12 -21.45 -3.72 -11.54
C LYS A 12 -21.15 -4.31 -12.91
N PHE A 13 -20.19 -3.75 -13.66
CA PHE A 13 -19.79 -4.24 -14.96
C PHE A 13 -18.90 -5.48 -14.80
N PHE A 14 -19.47 -6.65 -15.03
CA PHE A 14 -18.87 -7.95 -14.75
C PHE A 14 -17.45 -8.15 -15.33
N PRO A 15 -17.17 -7.84 -16.62
CA PRO A 15 -15.81 -8.04 -17.14
C PRO A 15 -14.76 -7.16 -16.46
N LEU A 16 -15.08 -5.90 -16.15
CA LEU A 16 -14.18 -4.99 -15.43
C LEU A 16 -13.92 -5.48 -14.00
N GLN A 17 -14.96 -5.93 -13.33
CA GLN A 17 -14.86 -6.50 -11.99
C GLN A 17 -13.94 -7.74 -11.97
N LYS A 18 -14.13 -8.66 -12.94
CA LYS A 18 -13.33 -9.90 -13.04
C LYS A 18 -11.87 -9.60 -13.41
N ALA A 19 -11.63 -8.67 -14.34
CA ALA A 19 -10.28 -8.22 -14.67
C ALA A 19 -9.57 -7.62 -13.47
N ALA A 20 -10.24 -6.73 -12.71
CA ALA A 20 -9.70 -6.17 -11.49
C ALA A 20 -9.43 -7.26 -10.42
N GLN A 21 -10.33 -8.22 -10.24
CA GLN A 21 -10.14 -9.36 -9.34
C GLN A 21 -8.88 -10.14 -9.69
N PHE A 22 -8.74 -10.52 -10.95
CA PHE A 22 -7.59 -11.30 -11.43
C PHE A 22 -6.28 -10.52 -11.24
N PHE A 23 -6.27 -9.23 -11.60
CA PHE A 23 -5.10 -8.38 -11.42
C PHE A 23 -4.69 -8.28 -9.94
N LEU A 24 -5.65 -8.00 -9.05
CA LEU A 24 -5.38 -7.91 -7.61
C LEU A 24 -4.91 -9.25 -7.03
N LEU A 25 -5.48 -10.38 -7.49
CA LEU A 25 -5.04 -11.71 -7.10
C LEU A 25 -3.59 -11.96 -7.52
N LEU A 26 -3.23 -11.61 -8.75
CA LEU A 26 -1.88 -11.78 -9.28
C LEU A 26 -0.87 -10.95 -8.49
N ILE A 27 -1.15 -9.65 -8.29
CA ILE A 27 -0.22 -8.74 -7.60
C ILE A 27 -0.06 -9.12 -6.12
N ARG A 28 -1.14 -9.44 -5.43
CA ARG A 28 -1.09 -9.80 -4.00
C ARG A 28 -0.67 -11.26 -3.74
N GLY A 29 -0.80 -12.11 -4.74
CA GLY A 29 -0.41 -13.51 -4.68
C GLY A 29 1.04 -13.78 -5.07
N THR A 30 1.76 -12.78 -5.55
CA THR A 30 3.18 -12.91 -5.93
C THR A 30 4.09 -12.05 -5.04
N PRO A 31 5.33 -12.52 -4.76
CA PRO A 31 6.27 -11.75 -3.95
C PRO A 31 6.66 -10.41 -4.59
N LEU A 32 6.70 -9.32 -3.79
CA LEU A 32 7.14 -8.00 -4.27
C LEU A 32 8.54 -8.04 -4.88
N MET A 33 9.46 -8.82 -4.31
CA MET A 33 10.80 -8.99 -4.86
C MET A 33 10.79 -9.51 -6.30
N LEU A 34 9.91 -10.49 -6.61
CA LEU A 34 9.74 -10.99 -7.97
C LEU A 34 9.18 -9.92 -8.91
N GLN A 35 8.23 -9.13 -8.43
CA GLN A 35 7.64 -8.03 -9.21
C GLN A 35 8.69 -6.96 -9.54
N LEU A 36 9.57 -6.60 -8.60
CA LEU A 36 10.71 -5.70 -8.83
C LEU A 36 11.62 -6.22 -9.95
N ILE A 37 11.98 -7.50 -9.91
CA ILE A 37 12.79 -8.16 -10.94
C ILE A 37 12.08 -8.12 -12.29
N CYS A 38 10.80 -8.48 -12.34
CA CYS A 38 10.02 -8.48 -13.57
C CYS A 38 9.91 -7.09 -14.20
N VAL A 39 9.58 -6.07 -13.42
CA VAL A 39 9.44 -4.69 -13.93
C VAL A 39 10.76 -4.14 -14.45
N TYR A 40 11.89 -4.53 -13.83
CA TYR A 40 13.21 -4.06 -14.27
C TYR A 40 13.74 -4.80 -15.51
N PHE A 41 13.65 -6.14 -15.55
CA PHE A 41 14.29 -6.94 -16.58
C PHE A 41 13.41 -7.24 -17.81
N ILE A 42 12.08 -7.42 -17.63
CA ILE A 42 11.19 -7.84 -18.74
C ILE A 42 11.18 -6.83 -19.90
N PRO A 43 11.10 -5.50 -19.67
CA PRO A 43 11.11 -4.53 -20.78
C PRO A 43 12.36 -4.63 -21.64
N GLY A 44 13.53 -4.86 -21.02
CA GLY A 44 14.79 -5.06 -21.74
C GLY A 44 14.79 -6.33 -22.60
N LEU A 45 14.22 -7.43 -22.07
CA LEU A 45 14.15 -8.70 -22.77
C LEU A 45 13.15 -8.70 -23.95
N LEU A 46 11.99 -8.05 -23.79
CA LEU A 46 10.91 -8.10 -24.80
C LEU A 46 10.98 -6.97 -25.82
N TRP A 47 11.42 -5.78 -25.42
CA TRP A 47 11.34 -4.56 -26.23
C TRP A 47 12.68 -3.85 -26.39
N GLY A 48 13.76 -4.37 -25.80
CA GLY A 48 15.11 -3.80 -25.95
C GLY A 48 15.33 -2.47 -25.22
N PHE A 49 14.42 -2.04 -24.32
CA PHE A 49 14.62 -0.85 -23.48
C PHE A 49 14.59 -1.22 -22.01
N SER A 50 15.37 -0.52 -21.18
CA SER A 50 15.38 -0.72 -19.73
C SER A 50 14.97 0.56 -19.02
N PHE A 51 14.14 0.43 -18.00
CA PHE A 51 13.90 1.52 -17.06
C PHE A 51 15.17 1.79 -16.22
N ASP A 52 15.34 3.03 -15.80
CA ASP A 52 16.24 3.31 -14.68
C ASP A 52 15.82 2.49 -13.46
N ARG A 53 16.80 2.03 -12.66
CA ARG A 53 16.56 1.16 -11.51
C ARG A 53 15.61 1.76 -10.49
N PHE A 54 15.77 3.06 -10.21
CA PHE A 54 14.93 3.77 -9.26
C PHE A 54 13.50 3.93 -9.80
N VAL A 55 13.35 4.23 -11.09
CA VAL A 55 12.04 4.31 -11.76
C VAL A 55 11.34 2.95 -11.74
N ALA A 56 12.05 1.86 -12.05
CA ALA A 56 11.51 0.51 -11.98
C ALA A 56 11.02 0.15 -10.56
N ALA A 57 11.81 0.52 -9.54
CA ALA A 57 11.43 0.35 -8.13
C ALA A 57 10.13 1.10 -7.81
N ILE A 58 10.02 2.39 -8.19
CA ILE A 58 8.82 3.20 -7.97
C ILE A 58 7.60 2.58 -8.66
N ILE A 59 7.74 2.12 -9.91
CA ILE A 59 6.65 1.51 -10.66
C ILE A 59 6.17 0.24 -9.95
N ALA A 60 7.08 -0.69 -9.65
CA ALA A 60 6.74 -1.97 -9.03
C ALA A 60 6.09 -1.78 -7.65
N MET A 61 6.69 -0.99 -6.78
CA MET A 61 6.15 -0.69 -5.46
C MET A 61 4.80 0.04 -5.54
N SER A 62 4.66 1.03 -6.45
CA SER A 62 3.38 1.76 -6.63
C SER A 62 2.25 0.85 -7.09
N VAL A 63 2.53 -0.12 -7.96
CA VAL A 63 1.53 -1.09 -8.44
C VAL A 63 1.17 -2.07 -7.33
N ASN A 64 2.17 -2.61 -6.63
CA ASN A 64 1.96 -3.53 -5.52
C ASN A 64 1.11 -2.90 -4.42
N TYR A 65 1.53 -1.76 -3.88
CA TYR A 65 0.81 -1.09 -2.80
C TYR A 65 -0.55 -0.53 -3.25
N ALA A 66 -0.72 -0.16 -4.52
CA ALA A 66 -2.05 0.21 -5.03
C ALA A 66 -3.04 -0.97 -4.95
N ALA A 67 -2.57 -2.20 -5.14
CA ALA A 67 -3.40 -3.39 -4.99
C ALA A 67 -3.80 -3.66 -3.53
N TYR A 68 -2.87 -3.51 -2.59
CA TYR A 68 -3.17 -3.66 -1.16
C TYR A 68 -4.13 -2.57 -0.67
N PHE A 69 -3.86 -1.30 -0.97
CA PHE A 69 -4.76 -0.20 -0.60
C PHE A 69 -6.14 -0.31 -1.26
N ALA A 70 -6.24 -0.84 -2.48
CA ALA A 70 -7.54 -1.05 -3.12
C ALA A 70 -8.43 -2.00 -2.32
N GLU A 71 -7.87 -3.09 -1.79
CA GLU A 71 -8.62 -4.04 -0.95
C GLU A 71 -8.93 -3.48 0.45
N ILE A 72 -8.02 -2.68 1.03
CA ILE A 72 -8.30 -1.96 2.29
C ILE A 72 -9.50 -1.02 2.10
N TYR A 73 -9.51 -0.24 1.02
CA TYR A 73 -10.63 0.67 0.72
C TYR A 73 -11.92 -0.11 0.50
N ARG A 74 -11.89 -1.19 -0.29
CA ARG A 74 -13.07 -2.04 -0.51
C ARG A 74 -13.61 -2.58 0.81
N GLY A 75 -12.77 -3.18 1.63
CA GLY A 75 -13.15 -3.67 2.96
C GLY A 75 -13.74 -2.57 3.86
N GLY A 76 -13.17 -1.36 3.79
CA GLY A 76 -13.70 -0.20 4.49
C GLY A 76 -15.12 0.16 4.03
N PHE A 77 -15.38 0.22 2.74
CA PHE A 77 -16.71 0.52 2.19
C PHE A 77 -17.73 -0.58 2.49
N GLU A 78 -17.33 -1.85 2.44
CA GLU A 78 -18.21 -2.99 2.75
C GLU A 78 -18.50 -3.11 4.25
N SER A 79 -17.62 -2.61 5.10
CA SER A 79 -17.80 -2.66 6.56
C SER A 79 -18.87 -1.70 7.09
N VAL A 80 -19.28 -0.69 6.29
CA VAL A 80 -20.32 0.26 6.71
C VAL A 80 -21.69 -0.40 6.63
N PRO A 81 -22.45 -0.50 7.75
CA PRO A 81 -23.76 -1.13 7.76
C PRO A 81 -24.73 -0.47 6.77
N GLN A 82 -25.56 -1.28 6.13
CA GLN A 82 -26.57 -0.79 5.18
C GLN A 82 -27.54 0.19 5.83
N GLY A 83 -27.89 0.00 7.11
CA GLY A 83 -28.74 0.93 7.87
C GLY A 83 -28.24 2.37 7.90
N GLN A 84 -26.92 2.61 7.78
CA GLN A 84 -26.37 3.98 7.67
C GLN A 84 -26.80 4.66 6.37
N ARG A 85 -26.87 3.90 5.27
CA ARG A 85 -27.36 4.39 3.98
C ARG A 85 -28.85 4.63 3.97
N GLU A 86 -29.59 3.76 4.63
CA GLU A 86 -31.06 3.87 4.79
C GLU A 86 -31.42 5.06 5.68
N ALA A 87 -30.75 5.24 6.83
CA ALA A 87 -30.94 6.39 7.70
C ALA A 87 -30.65 7.71 6.99
N ALA A 88 -29.56 7.80 6.22
CA ALA A 88 -29.24 8.98 5.44
C ALA A 88 -30.35 9.30 4.40
N LYS A 89 -30.93 8.27 3.77
CA LYS A 89 -32.04 8.44 2.84
C LYS A 89 -33.30 8.96 3.54
N VAL A 90 -33.65 8.45 4.73
CA VAL A 90 -34.78 8.91 5.54
C VAL A 90 -34.61 10.38 5.94
N LEU A 91 -33.38 10.81 6.22
CA LEU A 91 -33.04 12.20 6.53
C LEU A 91 -33.02 13.11 5.30
N GLY A 92 -33.38 12.62 4.10
CA GLY A 92 -33.47 13.42 2.87
C GLY A 92 -32.14 13.66 2.18
N TYR A 93 -31.05 13.00 2.58
CA TYR A 93 -29.75 13.14 1.87
C TYR A 93 -29.83 12.55 0.46
N SER A 94 -29.29 13.27 -0.51
CA SER A 94 -29.00 12.74 -1.85
C SER A 94 -27.92 11.65 -1.75
N LYS A 95 -27.80 10.77 -2.77
CA LYS A 95 -26.78 9.73 -2.81
C LYS A 95 -25.36 10.27 -2.62
N ALA A 96 -25.06 11.42 -3.23
CA ALA A 96 -23.75 12.07 -3.12
C ALA A 96 -23.51 12.63 -1.70
N GLN A 97 -24.53 13.29 -1.12
CA GLN A 97 -24.44 13.78 0.25
C GLN A 97 -24.28 12.65 1.26
N ALA A 98 -25.08 11.59 1.15
CA ALA A 98 -24.93 10.40 1.99
C ALA A 98 -23.53 9.78 1.87
N PHE A 99 -22.99 9.70 0.65
CA PHE A 99 -21.65 9.18 0.42
C PHE A 99 -20.58 10.04 1.11
N VAL A 100 -20.59 11.37 0.86
CA VAL A 100 -19.54 12.27 1.36
C VAL A 100 -19.65 12.53 2.87
N PHE A 101 -20.87 12.76 3.39
CA PHE A 101 -21.04 13.20 4.77
C PHE A 101 -21.28 12.05 5.76
N VAL A 102 -21.73 10.86 5.29
CA VAL A 102 -22.06 9.75 6.18
C VAL A 102 -21.10 8.57 5.96
N ILE A 103 -20.90 8.13 4.71
CA ILE A 103 -20.16 6.91 4.43
C ILE A 103 -18.64 7.14 4.51
N VAL A 104 -18.13 8.14 3.77
CA VAL A 104 -16.67 8.39 3.67
C VAL A 104 -16.02 8.64 5.03
N PRO A 105 -16.57 9.45 5.96
CA PRO A 105 -15.96 9.65 7.27
C PRO A 105 -15.86 8.37 8.09
N GLN A 106 -16.88 7.50 8.01
CA GLN A 106 -16.87 6.21 8.68
C GLN A 106 -15.86 5.25 8.06
N VAL A 107 -15.75 5.22 6.73
CA VAL A 107 -14.75 4.42 6.00
C VAL A 107 -13.35 4.83 6.39
N ILE A 108 -13.03 6.14 6.35
CA ILE A 108 -11.70 6.66 6.71
C ILE A 108 -11.28 6.16 8.09
N LYS A 109 -12.14 6.28 9.07
CA LYS A 109 -11.87 5.78 10.43
C LYS A 109 -11.54 4.29 10.45
N ARG A 110 -12.33 3.47 9.73
CA ARG A 110 -12.20 2.01 9.76
C ARG A 110 -10.97 1.50 9.02
N ILE A 111 -10.52 2.21 7.96
CA ILE A 111 -9.35 1.80 7.18
C ILE A 111 -8.04 2.29 7.78
N MET A 112 -8.07 3.31 8.66
CA MET A 112 -6.86 3.97 9.17
C MET A 112 -5.85 3.00 9.81
N PRO A 113 -6.24 2.05 10.68
CA PRO A 113 -5.31 1.09 11.27
C PRO A 113 -4.66 0.19 10.21
N ALA A 114 -5.43 -0.28 9.23
CA ALA A 114 -4.91 -1.09 8.14
C ALA A 114 -3.95 -0.30 7.24
N MET A 115 -4.27 0.97 6.95
CA MET A 115 -3.38 1.85 6.20
C MET A 115 -2.05 2.09 6.94
N GLY A 116 -2.11 2.29 8.26
CA GLY A 116 -0.91 2.45 9.09
C GLY A 116 0.01 1.23 9.02
N ASN A 117 -0.54 0.04 9.11
CA ASN A 117 0.21 -1.22 8.98
C ASN A 117 0.86 -1.36 7.60
N GLU A 118 0.16 -1.01 6.51
CA GLU A 118 0.74 -1.06 5.16
C GLU A 118 1.87 -0.03 4.97
N VAL A 119 1.75 1.17 5.55
CA VAL A 119 2.84 2.17 5.48
C VAL A 119 4.07 1.71 6.28
N ILE A 120 3.88 1.08 7.44
CA ILE A 120 4.98 0.48 8.21
C ILE A 120 5.65 -0.64 7.39
N THR A 121 4.86 -1.46 6.70
CA THR A 121 5.37 -2.52 5.83
C THR A 121 6.13 -1.93 4.64
N LEU A 122 5.59 -0.87 4.01
CA LEU A 122 6.26 -0.16 2.91
C LEU A 122 7.67 0.32 3.29
N VAL A 123 7.85 0.90 4.49
CA VAL A 123 9.17 1.34 4.97
C VAL A 123 10.16 0.17 5.04
N LYS A 124 9.72 -1.02 5.46
CA LYS A 124 10.58 -2.22 5.50
C LYS A 124 10.83 -2.78 4.10
N ASP A 125 9.83 -2.74 3.24
CA ASP A 125 9.90 -3.28 1.88
C ASP A 125 10.80 -2.46 0.95
N THR A 126 11.14 -1.21 1.32
CA THR A 126 12.18 -0.46 0.60
C THR A 126 13.52 -1.19 0.58
N ALA A 127 13.81 -2.05 1.55
CA ALA A 127 15.02 -2.89 1.53
C ALA A 127 15.06 -3.88 0.36
N LEU A 128 13.91 -4.27 -0.20
CA LEU A 128 13.83 -5.22 -1.31
C LEU A 128 14.35 -4.63 -2.63
N VAL A 129 14.37 -3.29 -2.80
CA VAL A 129 14.83 -2.66 -4.04
C VAL A 129 16.32 -2.89 -4.31
N THR A 130 17.05 -3.34 -3.28
CA THR A 130 18.45 -3.77 -3.41
C THR A 130 18.63 -4.92 -4.42
N VAL A 131 17.58 -5.73 -4.66
CA VAL A 131 17.63 -6.85 -5.62
C VAL A 131 17.86 -6.40 -7.06
N ILE A 132 17.42 -5.20 -7.41
CA ILE A 132 17.68 -4.58 -8.73
C ILE A 132 18.81 -3.56 -8.68
N GLY A 133 19.61 -3.54 -7.59
CA GLY A 133 20.79 -2.71 -7.44
C GLY A 133 20.51 -1.23 -7.12
N VAL A 134 19.36 -0.91 -6.53
CA VAL A 134 19.10 0.42 -5.94
C VAL A 134 19.83 0.50 -4.61
N VAL A 135 20.59 1.57 -4.42
CA VAL A 135 21.32 1.82 -3.16
C VAL A 135 20.35 2.37 -2.12
N GLU A 136 20.21 1.67 -1.03
CA GLU A 136 19.37 2.03 0.12
C GLU A 136 20.06 1.61 1.44
N LEU A 137 19.39 1.83 2.57
CA LEU A 137 19.99 1.65 3.90
C LEU A 137 20.58 0.24 4.11
N LEU A 138 19.83 -0.83 3.78
CA LEU A 138 20.30 -2.20 3.96
C LEU A 138 21.47 -2.52 3.00
N HIS A 139 21.45 -1.99 1.78
CA HIS A 139 22.54 -2.15 0.82
C HIS A 139 23.84 -1.53 1.37
N VAL A 140 23.77 -0.29 1.89
CA VAL A 140 24.92 0.40 2.49
C VAL A 140 25.42 -0.37 3.72
N ALA A 141 24.52 -0.83 4.57
CA ALA A 141 24.89 -1.59 5.76
C ALA A 141 25.56 -2.94 5.42
N LYS A 142 25.07 -3.67 4.41
CA LYS A 142 25.70 -4.91 3.92
C LYS A 142 27.09 -4.63 3.35
N SER A 143 27.24 -3.59 2.54
CA SER A 143 28.53 -3.20 1.98
C SER A 143 29.54 -2.81 3.06
N ALA A 144 29.13 -2.06 4.07
CA ALA A 144 29.95 -1.71 5.22
C ALA A 144 30.32 -2.96 6.05
N SER A 145 29.35 -3.84 6.32
CA SER A 145 29.55 -5.10 7.06
C SER A 145 30.63 -5.98 6.37
N ASN A 146 30.52 -6.14 5.05
CA ASN A 146 31.50 -6.89 4.26
C ASN A 146 32.90 -6.26 4.28
N ARG A 147 32.97 -4.91 4.28
CA ARG A 147 34.25 -4.19 4.30
C ARG A 147 35.00 -4.34 5.62
N VAL A 148 34.28 -4.30 6.74
CA VAL A 148 34.86 -4.37 8.10
C VAL A 148 34.80 -5.76 8.71
N PHE A 149 34.30 -6.76 8.00
CA PHE A 149 34.08 -8.13 8.47
C PHE A 149 33.33 -8.19 9.82
N SER A 150 32.32 -7.33 9.99
CA SER A 150 31.55 -7.18 11.22
C SER A 150 30.05 -7.05 10.94
N THR A 151 29.22 -7.58 11.82
CA THR A 151 27.75 -7.45 11.74
C THR A 151 27.21 -6.14 12.33
N VAL A 152 28.04 -5.36 13.00
CA VAL A 152 27.63 -4.11 13.65
C VAL A 152 26.88 -3.14 12.71
N PRO A 153 27.30 -2.90 11.44
CA PRO A 153 26.54 -2.06 10.53
C PRO A 153 25.11 -2.52 10.26
N LEU A 154 24.86 -3.85 10.29
CA LEU A 154 23.53 -4.41 10.12
C LEU A 154 22.63 -4.11 11.32
N PHE A 155 23.16 -4.21 12.55
CA PHE A 155 22.42 -3.81 13.76
C PHE A 155 22.10 -2.33 13.76
N VAL A 156 23.04 -1.49 13.32
CA VAL A 156 22.79 -0.04 13.18
C VAL A 156 21.67 0.23 12.19
N ALA A 157 21.68 -0.42 11.02
CA ALA A 157 20.58 -0.30 10.06
C ALA A 157 19.24 -0.77 10.64
N GLY A 158 19.24 -1.89 11.40
CA GLY A 158 18.06 -2.36 12.11
C GLY A 158 17.50 -1.32 13.10
N LEU A 159 18.38 -0.61 13.82
CA LEU A 159 17.98 0.48 14.72
C LEU A 159 17.34 1.65 13.93
N PHE A 160 17.90 2.03 12.78
CA PHE A 160 17.29 3.05 11.93
C PHE A 160 15.90 2.65 11.42
N TYR A 161 15.73 1.39 10.96
CA TYR A 161 14.39 0.88 10.57
C TYR A 161 13.42 0.90 11.75
N LEU A 162 13.87 0.55 12.96
CA LEU A 162 13.04 0.59 14.16
C LEU A 162 12.59 2.02 14.48
N ILE A 163 13.49 2.99 14.42
CA ILE A 163 13.18 4.41 14.65
C ILE A 163 12.18 4.92 13.59
N MET A 164 12.44 4.68 12.30
CA MET A 164 11.54 5.10 11.23
C MET A 164 10.14 4.51 11.40
N ASN A 165 10.05 3.20 11.67
CA ASN A 165 8.76 2.54 11.89
C ASN A 165 8.08 3.04 13.16
N GLY A 166 8.83 3.33 14.23
CA GLY A 166 8.32 3.93 15.45
C GLY A 166 7.70 5.32 15.21
N LEU A 167 8.36 6.15 14.41
CA LEU A 167 7.82 7.47 14.01
C LEU A 167 6.53 7.34 13.21
N VAL A 168 6.50 6.43 12.22
CA VAL A 168 5.29 6.17 11.41
C VAL A 168 4.15 5.68 12.32
N THR A 169 4.42 4.72 13.19
CA THR A 169 3.44 4.18 14.16
C THR A 169 2.89 5.30 15.05
N PHE A 170 3.76 6.16 15.58
CA PHE A 170 3.35 7.29 16.41
C PHE A 170 2.43 8.25 15.65
N VAL A 171 2.78 8.61 14.41
CA VAL A 171 1.94 9.49 13.57
C VAL A 171 0.58 8.89 13.33
N PHE A 172 0.50 7.61 12.95
CA PHE A 172 -0.79 6.94 12.72
C PHE A 172 -1.61 6.83 14.01
N ALA A 173 -1.00 6.51 15.15
CA ALA A 173 -1.68 6.49 16.44
C ALA A 173 -2.29 7.86 16.80
N CYS A 174 -1.58 8.96 16.52
CA CYS A 174 -2.11 10.32 16.71
C CYS A 174 -3.32 10.59 15.80
N VAL A 175 -3.26 10.16 14.52
CA VAL A 175 -4.36 10.31 13.56
C VAL A 175 -5.57 9.47 14.00
N GLU A 176 -5.37 8.21 14.37
CA GLU A 176 -6.42 7.34 14.88
C GLU A 176 -7.12 7.92 16.12
N LYS A 177 -6.34 8.46 17.05
CA LYS A 177 -6.88 9.13 18.23
C LYS A 177 -7.76 10.32 17.86
N LYS A 178 -7.37 11.13 16.87
CA LYS A 178 -8.21 12.24 16.37
C LYS A 178 -9.49 11.78 15.71
N LEU A 179 -9.47 10.60 15.06
CA LEU A 179 -10.64 10.01 14.39
C LEU A 179 -11.55 9.21 15.35
N SER A 180 -11.19 9.06 16.63
CA SER A 180 -11.92 8.24 17.61
C SER A 180 -13.21 8.87 18.15
N TYR A 181 -13.59 10.07 17.70
CA TYR A 181 -14.81 10.79 18.16
C TYR A 181 -16.14 10.15 17.74
N TYR A 182 -16.14 9.24 16.76
CA TYR A 182 -17.28 8.38 16.48
C TYR A 182 -17.09 7.03 17.22
N LYS A 183 -17.93 6.76 18.22
CA LYS A 183 -18.03 5.45 18.83
C LYS A 183 -18.97 4.55 18.04
#